data_3da78506a42e5b3d71610d85703f15fc
#
_entry.id   3da78506a42e5b3d71610d85703f15fc
#
_cell.length_a   1.000
_cell.length_b   1.000
_cell.length_c   1.000
_cell.angle_alpha   90.00
_cell.angle_beta   90.00
_cell.angle_gamma   90.00
#
_symmetry.space_group_name_H-M   'P 1'
#
loop_
_entity.id
_entity.type
_entity.pdbx_description
1 polymer ?
#
loop_
_entity_poly.entity_id
_entity_poly.type
_entity_poly.pdbx_seq_one_letter_code
_entity_poly.pdbx_strand_id
1 'polypeptide(L)' 'MPKRLGSAEVIRVLQEHGFVFVSQKGSHTKFRNATGRSAIVPHPKKELPIGTTRSIIRQAGMMPKDFGF' A
#
# COMPACT_ATOMS: atom_id res chain seq x y z
N MET A 1 -10.73 -7.57 9.28
CA MET A 1 -9.28 -7.84 9.17
C MET A 1 -8.70 -7.85 10.57
N PRO A 2 -8.22 -8.98 11.02
CA PRO A 2 -7.71 -9.10 12.38
C PRO A 2 -6.31 -8.55 12.56
N LYS A 3 -5.56 -8.40 11.47
CA LYS A 3 -4.16 -8.03 11.54
C LYS A 3 -3.94 -6.62 10.99
N ARG A 4 -3.15 -5.81 11.70
CA ARG A 4 -2.72 -4.52 11.20
C ARG A 4 -1.33 -4.63 10.61
N LEU A 5 -1.18 -4.15 9.39
CA LEU A 5 0.10 -4.15 8.68
C LEU A 5 0.81 -2.82 8.89
N GLY A 6 2.14 -2.87 8.91
CA GLY A 6 2.94 -1.66 8.85
C GLY A 6 3.06 -1.16 7.42
N SER A 7 3.43 0.11 7.28
CA SER A 7 3.59 0.68 5.94
C SER A 7 4.68 -0.03 5.15
N ALA A 8 5.77 -0.45 5.80
CA ALA A 8 6.85 -1.16 5.11
C ALA A 8 6.38 -2.47 4.52
N GLU A 9 5.51 -3.21 5.24
CA GLU A 9 4.95 -4.46 4.74
C GLU A 9 4.06 -4.23 3.53
N VAL A 10 3.20 -3.20 3.61
CA VAL A 10 2.30 -2.85 2.50
C VAL A 10 3.11 -2.46 1.27
N ILE A 11 4.14 -1.63 1.46
CA ILE A 11 5.00 -1.20 0.37
C ILE A 11 5.69 -2.40 -0.28
N ARG A 12 6.19 -3.34 0.53
CA ARG A 12 6.84 -4.53 0.00
C ARG A 12 5.90 -5.33 -0.89
N VAL A 13 4.65 -5.53 -0.44
CA VAL A 13 3.66 -6.26 -1.23
C VAL A 13 3.36 -5.52 -2.54
N LEU A 14 3.19 -4.21 -2.47
CA LEU A 14 2.97 -3.40 -3.68
C LEU A 14 4.11 -3.58 -4.66
N GLN A 15 5.34 -3.51 -4.18
CA GLN A 15 6.52 -3.65 -5.04
C GLN A 15 6.61 -5.04 -5.65
N GLU A 16 6.25 -6.08 -4.90
CA GLU A 16 6.22 -7.45 -5.42
C GLU A 16 5.17 -7.59 -6.54
N HIS A 17 4.18 -6.74 -6.56
CA HIS A 17 3.13 -6.75 -7.58
C HIS A 17 3.33 -5.68 -8.66
N GLY A 18 4.56 -5.20 -8.80
CA GLY A 18 4.91 -4.32 -9.91
C GLY A 18 4.70 -2.84 -9.66
N PHE A 19 4.39 -2.44 -8.45
CA PHE A 19 4.31 -1.03 -8.13
C PHE A 19 5.69 -0.47 -7.85
N VAL A 20 5.96 0.73 -8.34
CA VAL A 20 7.24 1.41 -8.13
C VAL A 20 7.00 2.76 -7.46
N PHE A 21 7.99 3.20 -6.72
CA PHE A 21 7.95 4.51 -6.07
C PHE A 21 7.89 5.62 -7.13
N VAL A 22 7.00 6.57 -6.93
CA VAL A 22 6.85 7.72 -7.83
C VAL A 22 7.30 9.00 -7.13
N SER A 23 6.76 9.27 -5.95
CA SER A 23 7.04 10.51 -5.24
C SER A 23 6.68 10.38 -3.77
N GLN A 24 7.19 11.31 -2.99
CA GLN A 24 6.85 11.40 -1.58
C GLN A 24 6.56 12.86 -1.25
N LYS A 25 5.46 13.07 -0.53
CA LYS A 25 5.11 14.40 -0.03
C LYS A 25 4.79 14.26 1.45
N GLY A 26 5.69 14.78 2.30
CA GLY A 26 5.58 14.55 3.74
C GLY A 26 5.64 13.07 4.04
N SER A 27 4.65 12.56 4.74
CA SER A 27 4.55 11.15 5.08
C SER A 27 3.73 10.34 4.08
N HIS A 28 3.34 10.92 2.94
CA HIS A 28 2.57 10.21 1.92
C HIS A 28 3.48 9.81 0.78
N THR A 29 3.63 8.50 0.56
CA THR A 29 4.41 7.95 -0.55
C THR A 29 3.48 7.42 -1.62
N LYS A 30 3.76 7.79 -2.87
CA LYS A 30 2.95 7.40 -4.01
C LYS A 30 3.67 6.31 -4.81
N PHE A 31 2.94 5.25 -5.11
CA PHE A 31 3.41 4.14 -5.92
C PHE A 31 2.49 3.97 -7.13
N ARG A 32 3.06 3.52 -8.24
CA ARG A 32 2.29 3.30 -9.48
C ARG A 32 2.77 2.04 -10.17
N ASN A 33 1.84 1.32 -10.80
CA ASN A 33 2.17 0.14 -11.59
C ASN A 33 2.12 0.45 -13.09
N ALA A 34 2.48 -0.55 -13.91
CA ALA A 34 2.57 -0.40 -15.36
C ALA A 34 1.21 -0.13 -16.02
N THR A 35 0.11 -0.51 -15.39
CA THR A 35 -1.22 -0.27 -15.93
C THR A 35 -1.79 1.09 -15.53
N GLY A 36 -1.00 1.90 -14.82
CA GLY A 36 -1.42 3.24 -14.43
C GLY A 36 -2.17 3.34 -13.11
N ARG A 37 -2.32 2.25 -12.37
CA ARG A 37 -2.92 2.32 -11.05
C ARG A 37 -1.94 2.94 -10.06
N SER A 38 -2.47 3.75 -9.16
CA SER A 38 -1.67 4.40 -8.13
C SER A 38 -2.21 4.08 -6.75
N ALA A 39 -1.32 4.02 -5.77
CA ALA A 39 -1.70 3.86 -4.37
C ALA A 39 -0.85 4.78 -3.52
N ILE A 40 -1.47 5.41 -2.52
CA ILE A 40 -0.80 6.31 -1.60
C ILE A 40 -0.70 5.61 -0.24
N VAL A 41 0.53 5.50 0.27
CA VAL A 41 0.80 4.83 1.54
C VAL A 41 1.40 5.84 2.53
N PRO A 42 0.74 6.06 3.68
CA PRO A 42 1.37 6.85 4.74
C PRO A 42 2.60 6.08 5.26
N HIS A 43 3.77 6.70 5.18
CA HIS A 43 5.02 6.04 5.53
C HIS A 43 6.02 7.06 6.10
N PRO A 44 6.73 6.74 7.16
CA PRO A 44 6.73 5.47 7.90
C PRO A 44 5.59 5.38 8.92
N LYS A 45 5.00 4.20 9.02
CA LYS A 45 3.98 3.87 10.02
C LYS A 45 4.20 2.45 10.49
N LYS A 46 4.31 2.26 11.81
CA LYS A 46 4.49 0.94 12.38
C LYS A 46 3.27 0.07 12.17
N GLU A 47 2.09 0.67 12.29
CA GLU A 47 0.81 0.02 12.03
C GLU A 47 -0.11 0.98 11.31
N LEU A 48 -0.74 0.50 10.24
CA LEU A 48 -1.73 1.29 9.52
C LEU A 48 -3.12 0.97 10.06
N PRO A 49 -3.98 1.97 10.23
CA PRO A 49 -5.39 1.72 10.52
C PRO A 49 -5.97 0.80 9.45
N ILE A 50 -6.88 -0.09 9.86
CA ILE A 50 -7.47 -1.06 8.94
C ILE A 50 -8.17 -0.38 7.76
N GLY A 51 -8.86 0.73 8.00
CA GLY A 51 -9.50 1.49 6.93
C GLY A 51 -8.51 2.03 5.91
N THR A 52 -7.34 2.47 6.37
CA THR A 52 -6.28 2.94 5.50
C THR A 52 -5.75 1.79 4.64
N THR A 53 -5.50 0.64 5.24
CA THR A 53 -5.04 -0.55 4.51
C THR A 53 -6.05 -0.96 3.43
N ARG A 54 -7.34 -0.98 3.78
CA ARG A 54 -8.39 -1.30 2.81
C ARG A 54 -8.42 -0.31 1.65
N SER A 55 -8.23 0.96 1.95
CA SER A 55 -8.19 2.00 0.92
C SER A 55 -7.03 1.79 -0.04
N ILE A 56 -5.85 1.45 0.50
CA ILE A 56 -4.66 1.18 -0.32
C ILE A 56 -4.90 -0.03 -1.23
N ILE A 57 -5.45 -1.10 -0.68
CA ILE A 57 -5.75 -2.31 -1.45
C ILE A 57 -6.70 -1.98 -2.61
N ARG A 58 -7.73 -1.18 -2.33
CA ARG A 58 -8.71 -0.77 -3.35
C ARG A 58 -8.06 0.11 -4.41
N GLN A 59 -7.25 1.08 -4.01
CA GLN A 59 -6.54 1.96 -4.95
C GLN A 59 -5.64 1.15 -5.87
N ALA A 60 -4.95 0.15 -5.32
CA ALA A 60 -4.04 -0.70 -6.07
C ALA A 60 -4.77 -1.69 -6.99
N GLY A 61 -6.07 -1.87 -6.81
CA GLY A 61 -6.83 -2.87 -7.56
C GLY A 61 -6.45 -4.29 -7.20
N MET A 62 -5.97 -4.49 -5.97
CA MET A 62 -5.53 -5.78 -5.48
C MET A 62 -6.59 -6.41 -4.57
N MET A 63 -6.29 -7.60 -4.08
CA MET A 63 -7.19 -8.33 -3.20
C MET A 63 -6.62 -8.40 -1.79
N PRO A 64 -7.47 -8.45 -0.75
CA PRO A 64 -6.96 -8.58 0.62
C PRO A 64 -6.02 -9.77 0.80
N LYS A 65 -6.25 -10.87 0.10
CA LYS A 65 -5.39 -12.07 0.20
C LYS A 65 -3.97 -11.80 -0.24
N ASP A 66 -3.77 -10.83 -1.12
CA ASP A 66 -2.42 -10.47 -1.59
C ASP A 66 -1.59 -9.88 -0.45
N PHE A 67 -2.26 -9.39 0.59
CA PHE A 67 -1.63 -8.79 1.76
C PHE A 67 -1.67 -9.73 2.97
N GLY A 68 -2.06 -10.98 2.78
CA GLY A 68 -2.08 -11.98 3.84
C GLY A 68 -3.38 -12.04 4.65
N PHE A 69 -4.46 -11.55 4.09
CA PHE A 69 -5.76 -11.60 4.76
C PHE A 69 -6.69 -12.67 4.22
#